data_26b4cc35685e82f71278315589214ca5
#
_entry.id   26b4cc35685e82f71278315589214ca5
#
_cell.length_a   1.000
_cell.length_b   1.000
_cell.length_c   1.000
_cell.angle_alpha   90.00
_cell.angle_beta   90.00
_cell.angle_gamma   90.00
#
_symmetry.space_group_name_H-M   'P 1'
#
loop_
_entity.id
_entity.type
_entity.pdbx_description
1 polymer ?
#
loop_
_entity_poly.entity_id
_entity_poly.type
_entity_poly.pdbx_seq_one_letter_code
_entity_poly.pdbx_strand_id
1 'polypeptide(L)'
;MADGKELVSSDSTGSPEFIQQLLPSAERTALLYHLSYLCLGGFPNLERLIRKRAVETQLLFGSSEALLMKCAGTSNNLVKSLLPSLKLAAEKNKPQFARKFLERAKEWIDSIVMDVKEIVKKYDEHNSDVAATTSDFNTEKEEAKKKQQQQTSEMKELQKIIDDLEAQHANISKEIQDSEKKIEEKNSEIHELINETQTNTDVAIFSMIVPFLESIISFIYKMKYTSMKDELRALHDDLTKTTEAQKRLKEEECDIQNKLMDNQLNLAKLKIENDQVLSIIHLDEVQKCLSRIQQILIQLQKFWEKVGSLLDTLKEKTSARDVWIDMKEEFLQSIDAAKEEWTKFGINCMNANKIFSIQANDAYRFLEVSPSSLSEEERMKEYQSVKEKLEKIRPNTVNPAAITL
;
A
#
# COMPACT_ATOMS: atom_id res chain seq x y z
N MET A 1 30.39 -7.42 23.78
CA MET A 1 30.01 -6.15 23.11
C MET A 1 29.99 -6.37 21.61
N ALA A 2 29.01 -7.11 21.09
CA ALA A 2 28.85 -7.35 19.66
C ALA A 2 27.43 -7.88 19.34
N ASP A 3 26.38 -7.33 19.96
CA ASP A 3 25.01 -7.83 19.77
C ASP A 3 23.97 -6.73 19.44
N GLY A 4 24.43 -5.56 19.07
CA GLY A 4 23.51 -4.42 18.83
C GLY A 4 23.27 -4.01 17.38
N LYS A 5 23.83 -4.72 16.39
CA LYS A 5 23.80 -4.29 14.98
C LYS A 5 23.01 -5.18 14.01
N GLU A 6 22.56 -6.36 14.42
CA GLU A 6 21.89 -7.31 13.51
C GLU A 6 20.35 -7.29 13.55
N LEU A 7 19.74 -6.45 14.40
CA LEU A 7 18.27 -6.41 14.55
C LEU A 7 17.58 -5.29 13.76
N VAL A 8 18.26 -4.62 12.84
CA VAL A 8 17.73 -3.43 12.13
C VAL A 8 17.33 -3.70 10.69
N SER A 9 17.30 -4.95 10.23
CA SER A 9 16.96 -5.29 8.85
C SER A 9 15.78 -6.25 8.72
N SER A 10 14.66 -6.03 9.40
CA SER A 10 13.44 -6.76 9.09
C SER A 10 12.39 -5.79 8.56
N ASP A 11 11.96 -6.02 7.34
CA ASP A 11 10.75 -5.47 6.72
C ASP A 11 9.55 -5.80 7.61
N SER A 12 9.14 -4.92 8.47
CA SER A 12 8.06 -5.16 9.38
C SER A 12 6.80 -4.43 8.98
N THR A 13 5.73 -5.14 9.11
CA THR A 13 4.37 -4.72 8.78
C THR A 13 3.78 -3.67 9.71
N GLY A 14 4.50 -3.22 10.72
CA GLY A 14 4.06 -2.16 11.64
C GLY A 14 4.63 -0.77 11.32
N SER A 15 5.56 -0.69 10.39
CA SER A 15 6.25 0.55 9.99
C SER A 15 5.48 1.32 8.91
N PRO A 16 5.73 2.64 8.77
CA PRO A 16 5.22 3.45 7.65
C PRO A 16 5.60 2.94 6.26
N GLU A 17 6.39 1.89 6.15
CA GLU A 17 6.81 1.21 4.92
C GLU A 17 5.66 0.63 4.10
N PHE A 18 4.47 0.42 4.69
CA PHE A 18 3.28 0.02 3.92
C PHE A 18 2.94 1.02 2.81
N ILE A 19 3.30 2.29 2.97
CA ILE A 19 3.12 3.32 1.93
C ILE A 19 3.95 3.00 0.68
N GLN A 20 5.12 2.39 0.84
CA GLN A 20 5.97 2.00 -0.28
C GLN A 20 5.35 0.89 -1.13
N GLN A 21 4.41 0.12 -0.58
CA GLN A 21 3.67 -0.90 -1.32
C GLN A 21 2.63 -0.31 -2.30
N LEU A 22 2.30 0.97 -2.19
CA LEU A 22 1.43 1.65 -3.15
C LEU A 22 2.03 1.70 -4.55
N LEU A 23 3.35 1.83 -4.65
CA LEU A 23 4.06 2.12 -5.88
C LEU A 23 3.97 1.00 -6.91
N PRO A 24 4.34 -0.26 -6.57
CA PRO A 24 4.23 -1.36 -7.51
C PRO A 24 2.80 -1.54 -8.03
N SER A 25 1.80 -1.37 -7.17
CA SER A 25 0.39 -1.51 -7.55
C SER A 25 -0.06 -0.41 -8.50
N ALA A 26 0.34 0.85 -8.28
CA ALA A 26 -0.01 1.97 -9.15
C ALA A 26 0.67 1.84 -10.53
N GLU A 27 1.95 1.49 -10.56
CA GLU A 27 2.71 1.31 -11.80
C GLU A 27 2.15 0.13 -12.62
N ARG A 28 1.90 -1.01 -11.98
CA ARG A 28 1.25 -2.15 -12.65
C ARG A 28 -0.12 -1.78 -13.22
N THR A 29 -0.93 -1.04 -12.49
CA THR A 29 -2.25 -0.59 -12.97
C THR A 29 -2.14 0.17 -14.28
N ALA A 30 -1.24 1.14 -14.37
CA ALA A 30 -1.06 1.94 -15.59
C ALA A 30 -0.59 1.09 -16.78
N LEU A 31 0.37 0.18 -16.57
CA LEU A 31 0.87 -0.73 -17.60
C LEU A 31 -0.20 -1.73 -18.07
N LEU A 32 -1.03 -2.24 -17.15
CA LEU A 32 -2.13 -3.14 -17.48
C LEU A 32 -3.22 -2.44 -18.31
N TYR A 33 -3.55 -1.18 -18.00
CA TYR A 33 -4.40 -0.38 -18.86
C TYR A 33 -3.78 -0.17 -20.23
N HIS A 34 -2.49 0.11 -20.31
CA HIS A 34 -1.79 0.27 -21.58
C HIS A 34 -1.83 -1.01 -22.42
N LEU A 35 -1.53 -2.17 -21.84
CA LEU A 35 -1.64 -3.46 -22.53
C LEU A 35 -3.07 -3.71 -23.01
N SER A 36 -4.07 -3.49 -22.16
CA SER A 36 -5.48 -3.64 -22.54
C SER A 36 -5.86 -2.70 -23.69
N TYR A 37 -5.39 -1.46 -23.63
CA TYR A 37 -5.67 -0.44 -24.64
C TYR A 37 -5.09 -0.80 -26.01
N LEU A 38 -3.84 -1.29 -26.06
CA LEU A 38 -3.20 -1.72 -27.31
C LEU A 38 -3.94 -2.87 -28.01
N CYS A 39 -4.63 -3.71 -27.23
CA CYS A 39 -5.42 -4.82 -27.79
C CYS A 39 -6.70 -4.38 -28.51
N LEU A 40 -7.09 -3.10 -28.43
CA LEU A 40 -8.40 -2.62 -28.88
C LEU A 40 -8.42 -1.96 -30.26
N GLY A 41 -7.36 -2.05 -31.04
CA GLY A 41 -7.25 -1.38 -32.34
C GLY A 41 -8.39 -1.64 -33.34
N GLY A 42 -9.20 -2.70 -33.16
CA GLY A 42 -10.39 -3.01 -33.95
C GLY A 42 -11.73 -2.74 -33.25
N PHE A 43 -11.73 -2.19 -32.00
CA PHE A 43 -12.90 -2.12 -31.13
C PHE A 43 -13.10 -0.71 -30.53
N PRO A 44 -13.56 0.27 -31.31
CA PRO A 44 -13.61 1.69 -30.89
C PRO A 44 -14.53 1.95 -29.66
N ASN A 45 -15.58 1.17 -29.48
CA ASN A 45 -16.46 1.32 -28.31
C ASN A 45 -15.76 0.87 -27.03
N LEU A 46 -15.05 -0.25 -27.10
CA LEU A 46 -14.29 -0.80 -25.98
C LEU A 46 -13.06 0.07 -25.67
N GLU A 47 -12.39 0.59 -26.71
CA GLU A 47 -11.32 1.58 -26.57
C GLU A 47 -11.80 2.78 -25.72
N ARG A 48 -12.97 3.31 -26.03
CA ARG A 48 -13.55 4.45 -25.31
C ARG A 48 -13.82 4.13 -23.84
N LEU A 49 -14.30 2.91 -23.55
CA LEU A 49 -14.54 2.47 -22.16
C LEU A 49 -13.23 2.34 -21.37
N ILE A 50 -12.21 1.69 -21.94
CA ILE A 50 -10.89 1.58 -21.29
C ILE A 50 -10.26 2.95 -21.08
N ARG A 51 -10.32 3.83 -22.08
CA ARG A 51 -9.85 5.21 -21.94
C ARG A 51 -10.52 5.92 -20.78
N LYS A 52 -11.85 5.80 -20.65
CA LYS A 52 -12.60 6.39 -19.54
C LYS A 52 -12.09 5.86 -18.19
N ARG A 53 -11.97 4.54 -18.02
CA ARG A 53 -11.49 3.92 -16.77
C ARG A 53 -10.06 4.30 -16.43
N ALA A 54 -9.18 4.34 -17.43
CA ALA A 54 -7.80 4.77 -17.25
C ALA A 54 -7.69 6.24 -16.78
N VAL A 55 -8.48 7.15 -17.36
CA VAL A 55 -8.53 8.57 -16.93
C VAL A 55 -9.07 8.69 -15.51
N GLU A 56 -10.14 7.97 -15.16
CA GLU A 56 -10.68 7.96 -13.80
C GLU A 56 -9.66 7.45 -12.78
N THR A 57 -8.91 6.40 -13.12
CA THR A 57 -7.81 5.89 -12.29
C THR A 57 -6.70 6.94 -12.12
N GLN A 58 -6.33 7.63 -13.19
CA GLN A 58 -5.33 8.71 -13.13
C GLN A 58 -5.76 9.82 -12.16
N LEU A 59 -7.05 10.20 -12.16
CA LEU A 59 -7.59 11.19 -11.22
C LEU A 59 -7.55 10.69 -9.76
N LEU A 60 -7.82 9.40 -9.54
CA LEU A 60 -7.68 8.79 -8.20
C LEU A 60 -6.23 8.80 -7.72
N PHE A 61 -5.27 8.54 -8.62
CA PHE A 61 -3.84 8.61 -8.29
C PHE A 61 -3.43 10.04 -7.92
N GLY A 62 -3.92 11.06 -8.62
CA GLY A 62 -3.73 12.46 -8.25
C GLY A 62 -4.31 12.79 -6.86
N SER A 63 -5.46 12.22 -6.51
CA SER A 63 -6.05 12.36 -5.17
C SER A 63 -5.19 11.68 -4.10
N SER A 64 -4.64 10.50 -4.39
CA SER A 64 -3.74 9.78 -3.49
C SER A 64 -2.41 10.53 -3.30
N GLU A 65 -1.89 11.15 -4.36
CA GLU A 65 -0.74 12.04 -4.32
C GLU A 65 -0.96 13.21 -3.35
N ALA A 66 -2.08 13.91 -3.48
CA ALA A 66 -2.43 15.03 -2.60
C ALA A 66 -2.55 14.59 -1.13
N LEU A 67 -3.11 13.41 -0.88
CA LEU A 67 -3.19 12.82 0.46
C LEU A 67 -1.80 12.55 1.05
N LEU A 68 -0.88 11.95 0.29
CA LEU A 68 0.47 11.66 0.74
C LEU A 68 1.24 12.95 1.08
N MET A 69 1.06 14.01 0.29
CA MET A 69 1.61 15.34 0.60
C MET A 69 1.05 15.91 1.89
N LYS A 70 -0.25 15.73 2.15
CA LYS A 70 -0.88 16.16 3.41
C LYS A 70 -0.33 15.37 4.60
N CYS A 71 -0.13 14.05 4.45
CA CYS A 71 0.50 13.21 5.49
C CYS A 71 1.93 13.68 5.79
N ALA A 72 2.74 13.95 4.76
CA ALA A 72 4.10 14.47 4.91
C ALA A 72 4.12 15.84 5.58
N GLY A 73 3.23 16.75 5.17
CA GLY A 73 3.07 18.09 5.77
C GLY A 73 2.66 18.00 7.24
N THR A 74 1.72 17.12 7.58
CA THR A 74 1.30 16.90 8.98
C THR A 74 2.44 16.32 9.81
N SER A 75 3.17 15.32 9.30
CA SER A 75 4.36 14.80 9.98
C SER A 75 5.39 15.91 10.26
N ASN A 76 5.67 16.74 9.28
CA ASN A 76 6.56 17.89 9.46
C ASN A 76 6.04 18.88 10.52
N ASN A 77 4.73 19.12 10.60
CA ASN A 77 4.11 19.94 11.63
C ASN A 77 4.23 19.30 13.02
N LEU A 78 4.08 17.98 13.12
CA LEU A 78 4.33 17.25 14.37
C LEU A 78 5.78 17.46 14.82
N VAL A 79 6.76 17.27 13.92
CA VAL A 79 8.20 17.37 14.21
C VAL A 79 8.63 18.81 14.56
N LYS A 80 8.17 19.81 13.80
CA LYS A 80 8.66 21.19 13.91
C LYS A 80 7.83 22.09 14.85
N SER A 81 6.59 21.73 15.10
CA SER A 81 5.67 22.55 15.91
C SER A 81 5.20 21.83 17.16
N LEU A 82 4.54 20.66 17.02
CA LEU A 82 3.94 19.97 18.16
C LEU A 82 5.00 19.50 19.15
N LEU A 83 5.94 18.65 18.74
CA LEU A 83 6.92 18.04 19.63
C LEU A 83 7.78 19.07 20.37
N PRO A 84 8.34 20.12 19.73
CA PRO A 84 9.05 21.18 20.44
C PRO A 84 8.17 21.96 21.43
N SER A 85 6.90 22.18 21.08
CA SER A 85 5.96 22.88 21.96
C SER A 85 5.57 22.06 23.18
N LEU A 86 5.41 20.74 23.01
CA LEU A 86 5.20 19.79 24.10
C LEU A 86 6.44 19.72 25.02
N LYS A 87 7.65 19.67 24.43
CA LYS A 87 8.91 19.72 25.18
C LYS A 87 8.99 20.97 26.04
N LEU A 88 8.73 22.13 25.46
CA LEU A 88 8.74 23.41 26.18
C LEU A 88 7.67 23.48 27.29
N ALA A 89 6.48 22.93 27.03
CA ALA A 89 5.40 22.86 28.02
C ALA A 89 5.78 21.96 29.21
N ALA A 90 6.47 20.84 28.95
CA ALA A 90 6.99 19.95 29.98
C ALA A 90 8.10 20.60 30.80
N GLU A 91 9.10 21.20 30.15
CA GLU A 91 10.21 21.93 30.81
C GLU A 91 9.71 23.02 31.75
N LYS A 92 8.67 23.74 31.30
CA LYS A 92 8.08 24.88 32.06
C LYS A 92 6.94 24.49 33.01
N ASN A 93 6.64 23.20 33.16
CA ASN A 93 5.50 22.71 33.95
C ASN A 93 4.16 23.39 33.59
N LYS A 94 3.84 23.52 32.28
CA LYS A 94 2.61 24.19 31.80
C LYS A 94 1.69 23.21 31.06
N PRO A 95 0.99 22.29 31.74
CA PRO A 95 0.14 21.28 31.09
C PRO A 95 -0.96 21.85 30.21
N GLN A 96 -1.50 23.03 30.55
CA GLN A 96 -2.51 23.69 29.74
C GLN A 96 -2.01 24.09 28.33
N PHE A 97 -0.71 24.42 28.23
CA PHE A 97 -0.11 24.65 26.90
C PHE A 97 0.01 23.35 26.10
N ALA A 98 0.48 22.26 26.73
CA ALA A 98 0.55 20.96 26.08
C ALA A 98 -0.82 20.57 25.51
N ARG A 99 -1.90 20.70 26.29
CA ARG A 99 -3.26 20.40 25.87
C ARG A 99 -3.68 21.15 24.61
N LYS A 100 -3.42 22.46 24.52
CA LYS A 100 -3.79 23.26 23.33
C LYS A 100 -3.05 22.81 22.07
N PHE A 101 -1.79 22.40 22.19
CA PHE A 101 -1.04 21.88 21.05
C PHE A 101 -1.52 20.50 20.62
N LEU A 102 -1.92 19.64 21.56
CA LEU A 102 -2.50 18.32 21.27
C LEU A 102 -3.87 18.46 20.60
N GLU A 103 -4.72 19.39 21.03
CA GLU A 103 -6.00 19.70 20.39
C GLU A 103 -5.78 20.12 18.91
N ARG A 104 -4.83 21.01 18.67
CA ARG A 104 -4.50 21.45 17.30
C ARG A 104 -3.93 20.31 16.43
N ALA A 105 -3.09 19.46 16.99
CA ALA A 105 -2.57 18.30 16.27
C ALA A 105 -3.70 17.31 15.91
N LYS A 106 -4.66 17.12 16.81
CA LYS A 106 -5.85 16.30 16.57
C LYS A 106 -6.66 16.82 15.39
N GLU A 107 -6.86 18.13 15.27
CA GLU A 107 -7.56 18.73 14.11
C GLU A 107 -6.86 18.39 12.78
N TRP A 108 -5.52 18.42 12.73
CA TRP A 108 -4.80 18.03 11.53
C TRP A 108 -4.99 16.56 11.18
N ILE A 109 -4.98 15.68 12.19
CA ILE A 109 -5.15 14.25 12.04
C ILE A 109 -6.58 13.91 11.59
N ASP A 110 -7.58 14.50 12.22
CA ASP A 110 -8.98 14.31 11.85
C ASP A 110 -9.24 14.71 10.38
N SER A 111 -8.60 15.80 9.95
CA SER A 111 -8.67 16.22 8.54
C SER A 111 -8.03 15.21 7.58
N ILE A 112 -6.95 14.53 7.96
CA ILE A 112 -6.37 13.44 7.15
C ILE A 112 -7.32 12.24 7.12
N VAL A 113 -7.85 11.84 8.28
CA VAL A 113 -8.77 10.69 8.37
C VAL A 113 -9.99 10.90 7.47
N MET A 114 -10.55 12.12 7.44
CA MET A 114 -11.66 12.44 6.54
C MET A 114 -11.27 12.28 5.06
N ASP A 115 -10.13 12.84 4.66
CA ASP A 115 -9.67 12.75 3.27
C ASP A 115 -9.40 11.31 2.85
N VAL A 116 -8.78 10.49 3.73
CA VAL A 116 -8.53 9.07 3.44
C VAL A 116 -9.84 8.33 3.24
N LYS A 117 -10.84 8.54 4.12
CA LYS A 117 -12.18 7.93 3.99
C LYS A 117 -12.84 8.26 2.66
N GLU A 118 -12.74 9.51 2.23
CA GLU A 118 -13.30 9.95 0.95
C GLU A 118 -12.59 9.27 -0.23
N ILE A 119 -11.27 9.18 -0.19
CA ILE A 119 -10.49 8.54 -1.25
C ILE A 119 -10.77 7.03 -1.28
N VAL A 120 -10.81 6.35 -0.15
CA VAL A 120 -11.15 4.91 -0.06
C VAL A 120 -12.52 4.64 -0.70
N LYS A 121 -13.51 5.48 -0.42
CA LYS A 121 -14.84 5.39 -1.04
C LYS A 121 -14.77 5.54 -2.57
N LYS A 122 -13.99 6.51 -3.07
CA LYS A 122 -13.81 6.70 -4.52
C LYS A 122 -13.13 5.48 -5.19
N TYR A 123 -12.17 4.85 -4.52
CA TYR A 123 -11.59 3.60 -5.00
C TYR A 123 -12.60 2.45 -5.06
N ASP A 124 -13.50 2.35 -4.08
CA ASP A 124 -14.56 1.34 -4.05
C ASP A 124 -15.54 1.52 -5.22
N GLU A 125 -16.01 2.74 -5.43
CA GLU A 125 -16.88 3.10 -6.55
C GLU A 125 -16.19 2.80 -7.89
N HIS A 126 -14.93 3.17 -8.04
CA HIS A 126 -14.16 2.92 -9.26
C HIS A 126 -13.89 1.44 -9.49
N ASN A 127 -13.58 0.66 -8.45
CA ASN A 127 -13.42 -0.80 -8.55
C ASN A 127 -14.70 -1.46 -9.07
N SER A 128 -15.87 -1.04 -8.57
CA SER A 128 -17.17 -1.51 -9.05
C SER A 128 -17.39 -1.17 -10.52
N ASP A 129 -16.97 0.00 -10.95
CA ASP A 129 -17.06 0.46 -12.33
C ASP A 129 -16.13 -0.34 -13.28
N VAL A 130 -14.90 -0.66 -12.82
CA VAL A 130 -13.97 -1.53 -13.57
C VAL A 130 -14.55 -2.94 -13.70
N ALA A 131 -15.12 -3.49 -12.62
CA ALA A 131 -15.78 -4.80 -12.63
C ALA A 131 -16.97 -4.84 -13.60
N ALA A 132 -17.83 -3.80 -13.61
CA ALA A 132 -18.92 -3.68 -14.56
C ALA A 132 -18.41 -3.65 -16.00
N THR A 133 -17.35 -2.88 -16.29
CA THR A 133 -16.71 -2.83 -17.60
C THR A 133 -16.20 -4.23 -18.02
N THR A 134 -15.57 -4.97 -17.11
CA THR A 134 -15.14 -6.37 -17.36
C THR A 134 -16.33 -7.27 -17.72
N SER A 135 -17.46 -7.11 -17.03
CA SER A 135 -18.69 -7.85 -17.31
C SER A 135 -19.24 -7.55 -18.71
N ASP A 136 -19.25 -6.28 -19.11
CA ASP A 136 -19.71 -5.86 -20.46
C ASP A 136 -18.84 -6.53 -21.55
N PHE A 137 -17.51 -6.55 -21.35
CA PHE A 137 -16.61 -7.25 -22.26
C PHE A 137 -16.88 -8.76 -22.34
N ASN A 138 -17.15 -9.41 -21.23
CA ASN A 138 -17.44 -10.83 -21.18
C ASN A 138 -18.75 -11.17 -21.88
N THR A 139 -19.75 -10.29 -21.82
CA THR A 139 -21.04 -10.46 -22.50
C THR A 139 -20.88 -10.37 -24.00
N GLU A 140 -20.17 -9.36 -24.53
CA GLU A 140 -19.83 -9.25 -25.95
C GLU A 140 -19.05 -10.47 -26.47
N LYS A 141 -18.13 -10.99 -25.64
CA LYS A 141 -17.35 -12.20 -25.93
C LYS A 141 -18.22 -13.44 -26.07
N GLU A 142 -19.17 -13.65 -25.17
CA GLU A 142 -20.08 -14.81 -25.22
C GLU A 142 -21.01 -14.77 -26.43
N GLU A 143 -21.46 -13.60 -26.86
CA GLU A 143 -22.25 -13.43 -28.10
C GLU A 143 -21.41 -13.75 -29.33
N ALA A 144 -20.15 -13.34 -29.38
CA ALA A 144 -19.22 -13.67 -30.46
C ALA A 144 -18.87 -15.17 -30.49
N LYS A 145 -18.67 -15.81 -29.33
CA LYS A 145 -18.40 -17.26 -29.23
C LYS A 145 -19.54 -18.12 -29.77
N LYS A 146 -20.79 -17.71 -29.57
CA LYS A 146 -21.96 -18.46 -30.10
C LYS A 146 -22.00 -18.52 -31.64
N LYS A 147 -21.29 -17.64 -32.33
CA LYS A 147 -21.23 -17.59 -33.80
C LYS A 147 -20.12 -18.43 -34.41
N GLN A 148 -19.16 -18.96 -33.63
CA GLN A 148 -18.00 -19.66 -34.15
C GLN A 148 -17.64 -20.92 -33.35
N GLN A 149 -18.07 -22.10 -33.83
CA GLN A 149 -17.91 -23.38 -33.12
C GLN A 149 -16.61 -24.17 -33.44
N GLN A 150 -15.59 -23.61 -34.07
CA GLN A 150 -14.33 -24.32 -34.37
C GLN A 150 -13.15 -23.69 -33.63
N GLN A 151 -12.93 -24.08 -32.35
CA GLN A 151 -11.69 -23.81 -31.67
C GLN A 151 -10.61 -24.83 -32.10
N THR A 152 -9.41 -24.34 -32.43
CA THR A 152 -8.25 -25.18 -32.67
C THR A 152 -7.84 -25.92 -31.38
N SER A 153 -7.17 -27.07 -31.52
CA SER A 153 -6.67 -27.86 -30.38
C SER A 153 -5.75 -27.03 -29.47
N GLU A 154 -4.92 -26.21 -30.08
CA GLU A 154 -3.97 -25.34 -29.39
C GLU A 154 -4.65 -24.26 -28.52
N MET A 155 -5.75 -23.67 -29.02
CA MET A 155 -6.54 -22.71 -28.24
C MET A 155 -7.19 -23.35 -27.01
N LYS A 156 -7.61 -24.62 -27.12
CA LYS A 156 -8.19 -25.37 -25.99
C LYS A 156 -7.13 -25.70 -24.94
N GLU A 157 -5.93 -26.03 -25.35
CA GLU A 157 -4.81 -26.29 -24.45
C GLU A 157 -4.37 -25.07 -23.71
N LEU A 158 -4.22 -23.91 -24.39
CA LEU A 158 -3.93 -22.63 -23.78
C LEU A 158 -5.02 -22.20 -22.80
N GLN A 159 -6.30 -22.37 -23.16
CA GLN A 159 -7.40 -22.06 -22.24
C GLN A 159 -7.31 -22.91 -20.96
N LYS A 160 -6.98 -24.19 -21.06
CA LYS A 160 -6.80 -25.05 -19.88
C LYS A 160 -5.64 -24.56 -18.99
N ILE A 161 -4.52 -24.16 -19.59
CA ILE A 161 -3.38 -23.62 -18.85
C ILE A 161 -3.79 -22.33 -18.13
N ILE A 162 -4.57 -21.45 -18.77
CA ILE A 162 -5.10 -20.23 -18.18
C ILE A 162 -5.99 -20.57 -16.98
N ASP A 163 -6.94 -21.48 -17.14
CA ASP A 163 -7.86 -21.89 -16.06
C ASP A 163 -7.09 -22.48 -14.85
N ASP A 164 -6.04 -23.28 -15.10
CA ASP A 164 -5.18 -23.82 -14.05
C ASP A 164 -4.37 -22.70 -13.33
N LEU A 165 -3.85 -21.72 -14.05
CA LEU A 165 -3.13 -20.59 -13.48
C LEU A 165 -4.05 -19.67 -12.68
N GLU A 166 -5.29 -19.45 -13.14
CA GLU A 166 -6.30 -18.68 -12.39
C GLU A 166 -6.65 -19.36 -11.06
N ALA A 167 -6.77 -20.69 -11.04
CA ALA A 167 -6.98 -21.46 -9.82
C ALA A 167 -5.78 -21.34 -8.86
N GLN A 168 -4.54 -21.42 -9.36
CA GLN A 168 -3.33 -21.24 -8.56
C GLN A 168 -3.29 -19.82 -7.99
N HIS A 169 -3.57 -18.81 -8.80
CA HIS A 169 -3.63 -17.41 -8.36
C HIS A 169 -4.64 -17.21 -7.22
N ALA A 170 -5.86 -17.76 -7.36
CA ALA A 170 -6.89 -17.66 -6.34
C ALA A 170 -6.45 -18.30 -5.00
N ASN A 171 -5.74 -19.43 -5.05
CA ASN A 171 -5.20 -20.09 -3.86
C ASN A 171 -4.13 -19.25 -3.18
N ILE A 172 -3.16 -18.71 -3.92
CA ILE A 172 -2.09 -17.87 -3.37
C ILE A 172 -2.66 -16.57 -2.81
N SER A 173 -3.60 -15.93 -3.49
CA SER A 173 -4.27 -14.72 -2.96
C SER A 173 -4.95 -15.00 -1.62
N LYS A 174 -5.56 -16.19 -1.45
CA LYS A 174 -6.14 -16.61 -0.17
C LYS A 174 -5.06 -16.81 0.90
N GLU A 175 -3.95 -17.47 0.57
CA GLU A 175 -2.85 -17.68 1.50
C GLU A 175 -2.22 -16.34 1.95
N ILE A 176 -2.14 -15.36 1.04
CA ILE A 176 -1.70 -13.99 1.38
C ILE A 176 -2.67 -13.35 2.36
N GLN A 177 -3.99 -13.44 2.15
CA GLN A 177 -4.99 -12.92 3.08
C GLN A 177 -4.90 -13.60 4.46
N ASP A 178 -4.73 -14.92 4.51
CA ASP A 178 -4.57 -15.66 5.76
C ASP A 178 -3.27 -15.24 6.48
N SER A 179 -2.19 -14.96 5.75
CA SER A 179 -0.96 -14.41 6.31
C SER A 179 -1.15 -12.98 6.84
N GLU A 180 -1.87 -12.13 6.14
CA GLU A 180 -2.20 -10.77 6.59
C GLU A 180 -2.96 -10.79 7.91
N LYS A 181 -3.93 -11.70 8.04
CA LYS A 181 -4.67 -11.89 9.27
C LYS A 181 -3.78 -12.34 10.44
N LYS A 182 -2.90 -13.31 10.20
CA LYS A 182 -1.93 -13.77 11.23
C LYS A 182 -0.99 -12.65 11.66
N ILE A 183 -0.53 -11.81 10.73
CA ILE A 183 0.30 -10.65 11.02
C ILE A 183 -0.47 -9.65 11.89
N GLU A 184 -1.74 -9.40 11.60
CA GLU A 184 -2.60 -8.51 12.40
C GLU A 184 -2.82 -9.07 13.82
N GLU A 185 -3.05 -10.39 13.95
CA GLU A 185 -3.18 -11.08 15.23
C GLU A 185 -1.89 -10.95 16.04
N LYS A 186 -0.71 -11.20 15.46
CA LYS A 186 0.59 -11.06 16.13
C LYS A 186 0.89 -9.61 16.53
N ASN A 187 0.57 -8.64 15.69
CA ASN A 187 0.69 -7.24 16.04
C ASN A 187 -0.19 -6.88 17.24
N SER A 188 -1.40 -7.46 17.33
CA SER A 188 -2.29 -7.26 18.47
C SER A 188 -1.74 -7.88 19.75
N GLU A 189 -1.21 -9.12 19.70
CA GLU A 189 -0.55 -9.79 20.84
C GLU A 189 0.63 -8.96 21.36
N ILE A 190 1.48 -8.42 20.48
CA ILE A 190 2.59 -7.55 20.86
C ILE A 190 2.07 -6.26 21.52
N HIS A 191 1.00 -5.66 20.97
CA HIS A 191 0.40 -4.47 21.58
C HIS A 191 -0.21 -4.74 22.94
N GLU A 192 -0.86 -5.89 23.14
CA GLU A 192 -1.39 -6.31 24.45
C GLU A 192 -0.24 -6.47 25.45
N LEU A 193 0.83 -7.16 25.09
CA LEU A 193 2.01 -7.33 25.93
C LEU A 193 2.64 -5.98 26.31
N ILE A 194 2.74 -5.03 25.37
CA ILE A 194 3.21 -3.68 25.62
C ILE A 194 2.28 -2.94 26.59
N ASN A 195 0.96 -3.11 26.45
CA ASN A 195 -0.05 -2.46 27.29
C ASN A 195 -0.09 -3.05 28.72
N GLU A 196 0.08 -4.36 28.89
CA GLU A 196 0.16 -5.02 30.20
C GLU A 196 1.36 -4.51 31.02
N THR A 197 2.38 -4.01 30.35
CA THR A 197 3.56 -3.40 31.00
C THR A 197 3.34 -1.95 31.42
N GLN A 198 2.10 -1.50 31.50
CA GLN A 198 1.75 -0.11 31.89
C GLN A 198 2.33 0.35 33.26
N THR A 199 2.98 -0.53 33.99
CA THR A 199 3.81 -0.16 35.16
C THR A 199 5.06 0.63 34.78
N ASN A 200 5.50 0.60 33.49
CA ASN A 200 6.64 1.36 33.00
C ASN A 200 6.15 2.58 32.21
N THR A 201 6.15 3.70 32.90
CA THR A 201 5.65 5.00 32.42
C THR A 201 6.30 5.43 31.11
N ASP A 202 7.59 5.12 30.91
CA ASP A 202 8.39 5.52 29.73
C ASP A 202 7.87 4.90 28.44
N VAL A 203 7.63 3.59 28.42
CA VAL A 203 7.14 2.85 27.26
C VAL A 203 5.73 3.30 26.90
N ALA A 204 4.88 3.50 27.94
CA ALA A 204 3.52 3.97 27.74
C ALA A 204 3.48 5.35 27.10
N ILE A 205 4.33 6.28 27.55
CA ILE A 205 4.42 7.63 26.97
C ILE A 205 4.96 7.59 25.54
N PHE A 206 6.04 6.83 25.31
CA PHE A 206 6.62 6.69 23.98
C PHE A 206 5.60 6.15 22.97
N SER A 207 4.85 5.10 23.35
CA SER A 207 3.81 4.51 22.49
C SER A 207 2.62 5.44 22.19
N MET A 208 2.37 6.44 23.02
CA MET A 208 1.33 7.49 22.77
C MET A 208 1.78 8.54 21.77
N ILE A 209 3.09 8.76 21.65
CA ILE A 209 3.67 9.77 20.75
C ILE A 209 4.10 9.11 19.43
N VAL A 210 4.54 7.85 19.47
CA VAL A 210 5.06 7.09 18.33
C VAL A 210 4.23 5.82 18.16
N PRO A 211 3.32 5.76 17.19
CA PRO A 211 2.45 4.61 16.97
C PRO A 211 3.12 3.48 16.18
N PHE A 212 4.41 3.58 15.88
CA PHE A 212 5.14 2.59 15.08
C PHE A 212 5.64 1.45 15.96
N LEU A 213 5.14 0.24 15.72
CA LEU A 213 5.41 -0.93 16.57
C LEU A 213 6.90 -1.22 16.71
N GLU A 214 7.66 -1.18 15.62
CA GLU A 214 9.11 -1.41 15.64
C GLU A 214 9.87 -0.38 16.45
N SER A 215 9.48 0.88 16.33
CA SER A 215 10.07 1.95 17.11
C SER A 215 9.81 1.74 18.59
N ILE A 216 8.60 1.26 18.95
CA ILE A 216 8.25 0.91 20.34
C ILE A 216 9.09 -0.28 20.82
N ILE A 217 9.21 -1.34 20.02
CA ILE A 217 10.05 -2.51 20.33
C ILE A 217 11.52 -2.09 20.49
N SER A 218 12.05 -1.30 19.56
CA SER A 218 13.41 -0.78 19.61
C SER A 218 13.65 0.08 20.86
N PHE A 219 12.68 0.90 21.24
CA PHE A 219 12.74 1.70 22.46
C PHE A 219 12.80 0.81 23.72
N ILE A 220 11.95 -0.23 23.80
CA ILE A 220 11.96 -1.21 24.92
C ILE A 220 13.33 -1.88 25.04
N TYR A 221 13.95 -2.28 23.92
CA TYR A 221 15.29 -2.88 23.93
C TYR A 221 16.38 -1.92 24.41
N LYS A 222 16.32 -0.65 24.04
CA LYS A 222 17.27 0.38 24.47
C LYS A 222 17.19 0.64 25.96
N MET A 223 16.00 0.60 26.55
CA MET A 223 15.76 0.85 27.98
C MET A 223 16.08 -0.35 28.89
N LYS A 224 16.53 -1.48 28.34
CA LYS A 224 16.96 -2.69 29.09
C LYS A 224 15.91 -3.32 30.01
N TYR A 225 14.64 -3.28 29.64
CA TYR A 225 13.59 -4.01 30.35
C TYR A 225 13.76 -5.52 30.18
N THR A 226 14.22 -6.21 31.21
CA THR A 226 14.62 -7.64 31.16
C THR A 226 13.44 -8.62 31.22
N SER A 227 12.36 -8.27 31.91
CA SER A 227 11.26 -9.22 32.17
C SER A 227 10.36 -9.51 30.97
N MET A 228 10.26 -8.60 30.02
CA MET A 228 9.45 -8.75 28.79
C MET A 228 10.26 -9.09 27.55
N LYS A 229 11.58 -8.97 27.66
CA LYS A 229 12.46 -9.00 26.49
C LYS A 229 12.38 -10.33 25.74
N ASP A 230 12.28 -11.42 26.45
CA ASP A 230 12.30 -12.77 25.84
C ASP A 230 10.96 -13.09 25.16
N GLU A 231 9.84 -12.71 25.78
CA GLU A 231 8.51 -12.91 25.20
C GLU A 231 8.28 -11.99 24.01
N LEU A 232 8.62 -10.71 24.13
CA LEU A 232 8.56 -9.75 23.04
C LEU A 232 9.46 -10.16 21.87
N ARG A 233 10.65 -10.72 22.16
CA ARG A 233 11.56 -11.25 21.15
C ARG A 233 10.95 -12.44 20.43
N ALA A 234 10.34 -13.38 21.13
CA ALA A 234 9.70 -14.54 20.52
C ALA A 234 8.54 -14.12 19.59
N LEU A 235 7.69 -13.19 20.03
CA LEU A 235 6.58 -12.66 19.23
C LEU A 235 7.10 -11.89 18.01
N HIS A 236 8.14 -11.08 18.18
CA HIS A 236 8.75 -10.34 17.07
C HIS A 236 9.43 -11.26 16.05
N ASP A 237 10.15 -12.30 16.51
CA ASP A 237 10.76 -13.30 15.63
C ASP A 237 9.70 -14.08 14.84
N ASP A 238 8.55 -14.40 15.46
CA ASP A 238 7.43 -15.07 14.80
C ASP A 238 6.74 -14.15 13.78
N LEU A 239 6.53 -12.89 14.14
CA LEU A 239 6.04 -11.85 13.22
C LEU A 239 6.96 -11.72 12.00
N THR A 240 8.26 -11.64 12.20
CA THR A 240 9.26 -11.53 11.13
C THR A 240 9.20 -12.72 10.19
N LYS A 241 9.14 -13.94 10.71
CA LYS A 241 9.00 -15.15 9.89
C LYS A 241 7.72 -15.16 9.07
N THR A 242 6.60 -14.74 9.67
CA THR A 242 5.30 -14.68 8.98
C THR A 242 5.33 -13.64 7.87
N THR A 243 5.97 -12.50 8.10
CA THR A 243 6.14 -11.43 7.10
C THR A 243 7.04 -11.87 5.93
N GLU A 244 8.15 -12.56 6.22
CA GLU A 244 9.00 -13.14 5.18
C GLU A 244 8.29 -14.20 4.35
N ALA A 245 7.48 -15.05 4.99
CA ALA A 245 6.66 -16.04 4.28
C ALA A 245 5.62 -15.36 3.38
N GLN A 246 4.95 -14.32 3.86
CA GLN A 246 4.03 -13.52 3.05
C GLN A 246 4.72 -12.86 1.84
N LYS A 247 5.94 -12.34 2.04
CA LYS A 247 6.74 -11.76 0.95
C LYS A 247 6.97 -12.76 -0.18
N ARG A 248 7.35 -14.00 0.17
CA ARG A 248 7.53 -15.08 -0.82
C ARG A 248 6.23 -15.40 -1.57
N LEU A 249 5.09 -15.45 -0.86
CA LEU A 249 3.79 -15.67 -1.49
C LEU A 249 3.44 -14.54 -2.48
N LYS A 250 3.74 -13.29 -2.14
CA LYS A 250 3.52 -12.15 -3.05
C LYS A 250 4.43 -12.19 -4.29
N GLU A 251 5.67 -12.66 -4.15
CA GLU A 251 6.57 -12.90 -5.29
C GLU A 251 6.04 -14.01 -6.19
N GLU A 252 5.56 -15.11 -5.62
CA GLU A 252 4.96 -16.23 -6.36
C GLU A 252 3.66 -15.80 -7.04
N GLU A 253 2.80 -15.02 -6.39
CA GLU A 253 1.60 -14.42 -6.98
C GLU A 253 1.96 -13.60 -8.22
N CYS A 254 2.99 -12.77 -8.14
CA CYS A 254 3.47 -11.97 -9.26
C CYS A 254 3.96 -12.84 -10.44
N ASP A 255 4.68 -13.94 -10.16
CA ASP A 255 5.14 -14.85 -11.20
C ASP A 255 3.99 -15.57 -11.90
N ILE A 256 2.96 -15.96 -11.16
CA ILE A 256 1.73 -16.56 -11.73
C ILE A 256 0.98 -15.52 -12.57
N GLN A 257 0.84 -14.30 -12.10
CA GLN A 257 0.20 -13.22 -12.88
C GLN A 257 0.93 -12.97 -14.21
N ASN A 258 2.25 -12.95 -14.20
CA ASN A 258 3.03 -12.78 -15.42
C ASN A 258 2.82 -13.95 -16.41
N LYS A 259 2.85 -15.21 -15.92
CA LYS A 259 2.57 -16.39 -16.74
C LYS A 259 1.14 -16.37 -17.29
N LEU A 260 0.18 -15.95 -16.47
CA LEU A 260 -1.22 -15.82 -16.87
C LEU A 260 -1.35 -14.84 -18.04
N MET A 261 -0.77 -13.64 -17.93
CA MET A 261 -0.78 -12.64 -19.00
C MET A 261 -0.13 -13.14 -20.29
N ASP A 262 0.98 -13.90 -20.20
CA ASP A 262 1.64 -14.49 -21.37
C ASP A 262 0.75 -15.47 -22.12
N ASN A 263 0.12 -16.38 -21.39
CA ASN A 263 -0.77 -17.37 -22.00
C ASN A 263 -2.03 -16.72 -22.56
N GLN A 264 -2.55 -15.69 -21.89
CA GLN A 264 -3.67 -14.92 -22.37
C GLN A 264 -3.34 -14.16 -23.65
N LEU A 265 -2.13 -13.58 -23.75
CA LEU A 265 -1.64 -12.94 -24.97
C LEU A 265 -1.51 -13.94 -26.12
N ASN A 266 -0.92 -15.10 -25.86
CA ASN A 266 -0.78 -16.15 -26.89
C ASN A 266 -2.15 -16.64 -27.38
N LEU A 267 -3.10 -16.84 -26.47
CA LEU A 267 -4.47 -17.18 -26.83
C LEU A 267 -5.14 -16.06 -27.64
N ALA A 268 -4.90 -14.79 -27.28
CA ALA A 268 -5.42 -13.64 -28.02
C ALA A 268 -4.86 -13.58 -29.45
N LYS A 269 -3.54 -13.83 -29.64
CA LYS A 269 -2.91 -13.91 -30.96
C LYS A 269 -3.56 -14.98 -31.83
N LEU A 270 -3.71 -16.19 -31.32
CA LEU A 270 -4.36 -17.29 -32.05
C LEU A 270 -5.81 -16.96 -32.40
N LYS A 271 -6.53 -16.24 -31.54
CA LYS A 271 -7.90 -15.79 -31.80
C LYS A 271 -7.96 -14.74 -32.90
N ILE A 272 -6.99 -13.83 -32.97
CA ILE A 272 -6.88 -12.82 -34.04
C ILE A 272 -6.60 -13.51 -35.36
N GLU A 273 -5.61 -14.42 -35.40
CA GLU A 273 -5.27 -15.19 -36.61
C GLU A 273 -6.44 -16.02 -37.14
N ASN A 274 -7.40 -16.36 -36.28
CA ASN A 274 -8.62 -17.11 -36.66
C ASN A 274 -9.87 -16.19 -36.79
N ASP A 275 -9.74 -14.89 -37.00
CA ASP A 275 -10.84 -13.91 -37.09
C ASP A 275 -11.78 -13.89 -35.87
N GLN A 276 -11.26 -14.22 -34.69
CA GLN A 276 -12.03 -14.21 -33.44
C GLN A 276 -11.75 -12.96 -32.59
N VAL A 277 -12.78 -12.47 -31.90
CA VAL A 277 -12.70 -11.28 -31.05
C VAL A 277 -11.72 -11.48 -29.87
N LEU A 278 -10.84 -10.53 -29.70
CA LEU A 278 -9.87 -10.47 -28.60
C LEU A 278 -10.52 -10.56 -27.21
N SER A 279 -9.95 -11.40 -26.37
CA SER A 279 -10.27 -11.45 -24.95
C SER A 279 -9.47 -10.39 -24.22
N ILE A 280 -10.12 -9.41 -23.61
CA ILE A 280 -9.47 -8.40 -22.78
C ILE A 280 -9.48 -8.90 -21.35
N ILE A 281 -8.35 -9.43 -20.93
CA ILE A 281 -8.24 -10.16 -19.66
C ILE A 281 -7.53 -9.32 -18.60
N HIS A 282 -6.86 -8.25 -18.98
CA HIS A 282 -6.06 -7.44 -18.04
C HIS A 282 -6.87 -6.57 -17.10
N LEU A 283 -8.18 -6.40 -17.31
CA LEU A 283 -9.02 -5.60 -16.41
C LEU A 283 -9.22 -6.26 -15.04
N ASP A 284 -9.26 -7.57 -14.96
CA ASP A 284 -9.31 -8.28 -13.68
C ASP A 284 -8.05 -8.00 -12.86
N GLU A 285 -6.88 -7.97 -13.51
CA GLU A 285 -5.62 -7.63 -12.86
C GLU A 285 -5.56 -6.14 -12.46
N VAL A 286 -6.12 -5.23 -13.27
CA VAL A 286 -6.30 -3.83 -12.89
C VAL A 286 -7.12 -3.72 -11.61
N GLN A 287 -8.24 -4.44 -11.54
CA GLN A 287 -9.12 -4.45 -10.37
C GLN A 287 -8.39 -4.96 -9.11
N LYS A 288 -7.59 -6.02 -9.23
CA LYS A 288 -6.77 -6.53 -8.12
C LYS A 288 -5.75 -5.48 -7.63
N CYS A 289 -5.05 -4.81 -8.56
CA CYS A 289 -4.12 -3.74 -8.21
C CYS A 289 -4.81 -2.55 -7.51
N LEU A 290 -5.97 -2.13 -8.01
CA LEU A 290 -6.76 -1.04 -7.39
C LEU A 290 -7.29 -1.45 -6.00
N SER A 291 -7.74 -2.70 -5.85
CA SER A 291 -8.17 -3.24 -4.55
C SER A 291 -7.00 -3.28 -3.56
N ARG A 292 -5.79 -3.60 -4.02
CA ARG A 292 -4.58 -3.55 -3.18
C ARG A 292 -4.26 -2.14 -2.73
N ILE A 293 -4.33 -1.15 -3.62
CA ILE A 293 -4.15 0.27 -3.27
C ILE A 293 -5.20 0.69 -2.23
N GLN A 294 -6.46 0.33 -2.43
CA GLN A 294 -7.55 0.61 -1.50
C GLN A 294 -7.27 0.02 -0.10
N GLN A 295 -6.81 -1.24 -0.02
CA GLN A 295 -6.44 -1.88 1.25
C GLN A 295 -5.33 -1.13 1.98
N ILE A 296 -4.30 -0.66 1.25
CA ILE A 296 -3.22 0.13 1.83
C ILE A 296 -3.73 1.49 2.33
N LEU A 297 -4.63 2.12 1.61
CA LEU A 297 -5.28 3.36 2.07
C LEU A 297 -6.15 3.14 3.33
N ILE A 298 -6.83 2.00 3.44
CA ILE A 298 -7.55 1.61 4.66
C ILE A 298 -6.57 1.42 5.84
N GLN A 299 -5.40 0.83 5.61
CA GLN A 299 -4.35 0.74 6.65
C GLN A 299 -3.86 2.13 7.06
N LEU A 300 -3.66 3.05 6.11
CA LEU A 300 -3.32 4.45 6.38
C LEU A 300 -4.41 5.17 7.18
N GLN A 301 -5.69 4.92 6.88
CA GLN A 301 -6.82 5.43 7.66
C GLN A 301 -6.74 4.94 9.11
N LYS A 302 -6.66 3.63 9.32
CA LYS A 302 -6.55 3.02 10.65
C LYS A 302 -5.34 3.54 11.43
N PHE A 303 -4.23 3.73 10.75
CA PHE A 303 -3.02 4.33 11.33
C PHE A 303 -3.30 5.73 11.87
N TRP A 304 -3.88 6.63 11.08
CA TRP A 304 -4.18 7.99 11.53
C TRP A 304 -5.29 8.05 12.59
N GLU A 305 -6.29 7.19 12.52
CA GLU A 305 -7.30 7.04 13.58
C GLU A 305 -6.64 6.63 14.91
N LYS A 306 -5.67 5.70 14.88
CA LYS A 306 -4.88 5.30 16.06
C LYS A 306 -4.05 6.46 16.59
N VAL A 307 -3.36 7.19 15.73
CA VAL A 307 -2.61 8.41 16.13
C VAL A 307 -3.53 9.41 16.84
N GLY A 308 -4.69 9.66 16.27
CA GLY A 308 -5.70 10.55 16.88
C GLY A 308 -6.13 10.09 18.27
N SER A 309 -6.43 8.81 18.45
CA SER A 309 -6.81 8.22 19.75
C SER A 309 -5.68 8.31 20.77
N LEU A 310 -4.43 8.07 20.36
CA LEU A 310 -3.27 8.17 21.24
C LEU A 310 -3.02 9.62 21.72
N LEU A 311 -3.22 10.60 20.84
CA LEU A 311 -3.12 12.02 21.23
C LEU A 311 -4.25 12.43 22.18
N ASP A 312 -5.47 11.88 22.03
CA ASP A 312 -6.56 12.11 23.00
C ASP A 312 -6.21 11.53 24.37
N THR A 313 -5.66 10.31 24.42
CA THR A 313 -5.16 9.71 25.67
C THR A 313 -4.07 10.53 26.30
N LEU A 314 -3.11 11.02 25.52
CA LEU A 314 -2.03 11.90 26.02
C LEU A 314 -2.60 13.22 26.55
N LYS A 315 -3.59 13.79 25.88
CA LYS A 315 -4.28 15.01 26.31
C LYS A 315 -4.98 14.82 27.67
N GLU A 316 -5.63 13.69 27.87
CA GLU A 316 -6.28 13.34 29.16
C GLU A 316 -5.25 13.22 30.27
N LYS A 317 -4.14 12.49 30.05
CA LYS A 317 -3.06 12.33 31.02
C LYS A 317 -2.39 13.67 31.35
N THR A 318 -2.17 14.54 30.37
CA THR A 318 -1.60 15.88 30.62
C THR A 318 -2.54 16.81 31.36
N SER A 319 -3.82 16.50 31.47
CA SER A 319 -4.79 17.28 32.23
C SER A 319 -4.68 17.03 33.75
N ALA A 320 -4.16 15.87 34.18
CA ALA A 320 -3.91 15.54 35.57
C ALA A 320 -2.52 16.10 35.98
N ARG A 321 -2.52 17.17 36.79
CA ARG A 321 -1.30 17.92 37.16
C ARG A 321 -0.23 17.05 37.81
N ASP A 322 -0.63 16.15 38.68
CA ASP A 322 0.31 15.29 39.43
C ASP A 322 0.96 14.29 38.49
N VAL A 323 0.18 13.64 37.61
CA VAL A 323 0.67 12.71 36.57
C VAL A 323 1.66 13.41 35.62
N TRP A 324 1.39 14.67 35.27
CA TRP A 324 2.26 15.44 34.40
C TRP A 324 3.65 15.71 35.00
N ILE A 325 3.71 15.97 36.32
CA ILE A 325 4.97 16.23 37.03
C ILE A 325 5.79 14.95 37.13
N ASP A 326 5.15 13.82 37.47
CA ASP A 326 5.80 12.53 37.64
C ASP A 326 6.33 11.93 36.32
N MET A 327 5.74 12.31 35.20
CA MET A 327 6.08 11.79 33.85
C MET A 327 7.06 12.69 33.06
N LYS A 328 7.59 13.73 33.66
CA LYS A 328 8.30 14.78 32.92
C LYS A 328 9.57 14.30 32.23
N GLU A 329 10.40 13.54 32.91
CA GLU A 329 11.71 13.09 32.38
C GLU A 329 11.52 12.12 31.22
N GLU A 330 10.67 11.13 31.41
CA GLU A 330 10.28 10.14 30.42
C GLU A 330 9.65 10.78 29.19
N PHE A 331 8.80 11.78 29.42
CA PHE A 331 8.17 12.55 28.34
C PHE A 331 9.20 13.28 27.49
N LEU A 332 10.21 13.91 28.10
CA LEU A 332 11.27 14.60 27.38
C LEU A 332 12.12 13.65 26.52
N GLN A 333 12.46 12.47 27.06
CA GLN A 333 13.19 11.44 26.30
C GLN A 333 12.38 10.91 25.12
N SER A 334 11.08 10.66 25.33
CA SER A 334 10.17 10.18 24.29
C SER A 334 10.00 11.16 23.14
N ILE A 335 10.01 12.47 23.40
CA ILE A 335 9.87 13.50 22.36
C ILE A 335 11.03 13.47 21.36
N ASP A 336 12.25 13.34 21.83
CA ASP A 336 13.43 13.34 20.95
C ASP A 336 13.46 12.08 20.04
N ALA A 337 13.09 10.92 20.58
CA ALA A 337 12.92 9.69 19.79
C ALA A 337 11.73 9.80 18.80
N ALA A 338 10.60 10.35 19.23
CA ALA A 338 9.43 10.55 18.37
C ALA A 338 9.74 11.45 17.17
N LYS A 339 10.59 12.46 17.35
CA LYS A 339 11.00 13.36 16.28
C LYS A 339 11.68 12.64 15.12
N GLU A 340 12.53 11.67 15.42
CA GLU A 340 13.21 10.86 14.41
C GLU A 340 12.21 10.04 13.60
N GLU A 341 11.30 9.34 14.27
CA GLU A 341 10.33 8.44 13.64
C GLU A 341 9.31 9.21 12.77
N TRP A 342 8.79 10.33 13.25
CA TRP A 342 7.92 11.17 12.45
C TRP A 342 8.63 11.79 11.25
N THR A 343 9.93 12.08 11.37
CA THR A 343 10.73 12.53 10.21
C THR A 343 10.85 11.45 9.16
N LYS A 344 11.13 10.19 9.55
CA LYS A 344 11.17 9.03 8.63
C LYS A 344 9.83 8.84 7.92
N PHE A 345 8.72 8.89 8.67
CA PHE A 345 7.38 8.78 8.09
C PHE A 345 7.11 9.87 7.04
N GLY A 346 7.44 11.13 7.35
CA GLY A 346 7.28 12.24 6.41
C GLY A 346 8.09 12.05 5.13
N ILE A 347 9.34 11.58 5.24
CA ILE A 347 10.21 11.28 4.10
C ILE A 347 9.60 10.15 3.25
N ASN A 348 9.09 9.09 3.87
CA ASN A 348 8.46 7.97 3.16
C ASN A 348 7.21 8.43 2.39
N CYS A 349 6.37 9.27 2.99
CA CYS A 349 5.23 9.87 2.29
C CYS A 349 5.66 10.74 1.10
N MET A 350 6.72 11.54 1.25
CA MET A 350 7.25 12.37 0.15
C MET A 350 7.82 11.52 -0.99
N ASN A 351 8.54 10.46 -0.68
CA ASN A 351 9.09 9.54 -1.66
C ASN A 351 7.97 8.85 -2.45
N ALA A 352 6.97 8.32 -1.75
CA ALA A 352 5.79 7.72 -2.37
C ALA A 352 5.04 8.75 -3.25
N ASN A 353 4.81 9.96 -2.76
CA ASN A 353 4.20 11.05 -3.51
C ASN A 353 4.94 11.33 -4.82
N LYS A 354 6.27 11.49 -4.78
CA LYS A 354 7.09 11.79 -5.96
C LYS A 354 6.93 10.72 -7.05
N ILE A 355 6.83 9.46 -6.66
CA ILE A 355 6.67 8.36 -7.60
C ILE A 355 5.25 8.34 -8.17
N PHE A 356 4.21 8.55 -7.34
CA PHE A 356 2.84 8.70 -7.82
C PHE A 356 2.69 9.81 -8.85
N SER A 357 3.33 10.97 -8.63
CA SER A 357 3.32 12.11 -9.55
C SER A 357 3.94 11.77 -10.91
N ILE A 358 5.10 11.09 -10.92
CA ILE A 358 5.75 10.65 -12.15
C ILE A 358 4.88 9.63 -12.89
N GLN A 359 4.36 8.63 -12.18
CA GLN A 359 3.52 7.59 -12.76
C GLN A 359 2.20 8.13 -13.28
N ALA A 360 1.56 9.06 -12.57
CA ALA A 360 0.29 9.63 -12.99
C ALA A 360 0.37 10.38 -14.34
N ASN A 361 1.51 10.99 -14.65
CA ASN A 361 1.65 11.79 -15.88
C ASN A 361 2.24 11.00 -17.05
N ASP A 362 3.34 10.28 -16.84
CA ASP A 362 4.07 9.64 -17.94
C ASP A 362 3.49 8.28 -18.33
N ALA A 363 2.98 7.51 -17.35
CA ALA A 363 2.46 6.18 -17.59
C ALA A 363 1.14 6.17 -18.39
N TYR A 364 0.39 7.28 -18.41
CA TYR A 364 -0.88 7.40 -19.13
C TYR A 364 -0.77 8.13 -20.49
N ARG A 365 0.44 8.46 -20.96
CA ARG A 365 0.63 9.05 -22.28
C ARG A 365 0.13 8.21 -23.44
N PHE A 366 0.03 6.90 -23.24
CA PHE A 366 -0.55 6.01 -24.25
C PHE A 366 -1.99 6.41 -24.64
N LEU A 367 -2.72 7.11 -23.77
CA LEU A 367 -4.06 7.59 -24.06
C LEU A 367 -4.09 8.70 -25.14
N GLU A 368 -2.95 9.32 -25.47
CA GLU A 368 -2.85 10.34 -26.51
C GLU A 368 -2.89 9.73 -27.91
N VAL A 369 -2.57 8.45 -28.06
CA VAL A 369 -2.52 7.73 -29.34
C VAL A 369 -3.64 6.70 -29.40
N SER A 370 -4.46 6.71 -30.44
CA SER A 370 -5.47 5.67 -30.64
C SER A 370 -4.81 4.37 -31.10
N PRO A 371 -5.10 3.19 -30.51
CA PRO A 371 -4.57 1.91 -30.97
C PRO A 371 -4.93 1.60 -32.43
N SER A 372 -6.04 2.12 -32.93
CA SER A 372 -6.47 1.94 -34.33
C SER A 372 -5.61 2.73 -35.33
N SER A 373 -4.85 3.74 -34.86
CA SER A 373 -3.92 4.51 -35.73
C SER A 373 -2.55 3.82 -35.89
N LEU A 374 -2.24 2.81 -35.07
CA LEU A 374 -1.01 2.04 -35.12
C LEU A 374 -1.16 0.83 -36.04
N SER A 375 -0.12 0.52 -36.80
CA SER A 375 -0.04 -0.75 -37.52
C SER A 375 0.03 -1.92 -36.53
N GLU A 376 -0.26 -3.12 -37.00
CA GLU A 376 -0.19 -4.33 -36.18
C GLU A 376 1.23 -4.56 -35.62
N GLU A 377 2.26 -4.34 -36.44
CA GLU A 377 3.66 -4.45 -36.03
C GLU A 377 4.03 -3.44 -34.94
N GLU A 378 3.58 -2.19 -35.09
CA GLU A 378 3.82 -1.15 -34.07
C GLU A 378 3.12 -1.47 -32.76
N ARG A 379 1.86 -1.93 -32.81
CA ARG A 379 1.12 -2.36 -31.62
C ARG A 379 1.79 -3.52 -30.91
N MET A 380 2.25 -4.52 -31.64
CA MET A 380 2.94 -5.68 -31.07
C MET A 380 4.29 -5.32 -30.44
N LYS A 381 5.05 -4.44 -31.09
CA LYS A 381 6.32 -3.91 -30.55
C LYS A 381 6.09 -3.14 -29.25
N GLU A 382 5.09 -2.26 -29.22
CA GLU A 382 4.74 -1.49 -28.04
C GLU A 382 4.22 -2.42 -26.92
N TYR A 383 3.36 -3.38 -27.25
CA TYR A 383 2.86 -4.37 -26.30
C TYR A 383 4.02 -5.13 -25.64
N GLN A 384 4.97 -5.62 -26.42
CA GLN A 384 6.14 -6.32 -25.89
C GLN A 384 6.98 -5.42 -24.97
N SER A 385 7.20 -4.18 -25.34
CA SER A 385 7.92 -3.19 -24.53
C SER A 385 7.24 -2.94 -23.18
N VAL A 386 5.91 -2.77 -23.18
CA VAL A 386 5.12 -2.55 -21.96
C VAL A 386 5.12 -3.80 -21.07
N LYS A 387 5.02 -4.98 -21.67
CA LYS A 387 5.10 -6.26 -20.97
C LYS A 387 6.44 -6.43 -20.24
N GLU A 388 7.56 -6.16 -20.93
CA GLU A 388 8.89 -6.23 -20.30
C GLU A 388 9.06 -5.26 -19.12
N LYS A 389 8.40 -4.10 -19.16
CA LYS A 389 8.36 -3.17 -18.04
C LYS A 389 7.57 -3.77 -16.88
N LEU A 390 6.40 -4.36 -17.17
CA LEU A 390 5.52 -4.96 -16.16
C LEU A 390 6.21 -6.12 -15.42
N GLU A 391 6.97 -6.96 -16.13
CA GLU A 391 7.71 -8.09 -15.56
C GLU A 391 8.83 -7.65 -14.58
N LYS A 392 9.37 -6.44 -14.76
CA LYS A 392 10.40 -5.88 -13.88
C LYS A 392 9.83 -5.35 -12.55
N ILE A 393 8.53 -5.08 -12.49
CA ILE A 393 7.88 -4.59 -11.28
C ILE A 393 7.56 -5.77 -10.39
N ARG A 394 8.35 -5.94 -9.32
CA ARG A 394 8.10 -6.95 -8.29
C ARG A 394 7.40 -6.34 -7.09
N PRO A 395 6.41 -7.01 -6.50
CA PRO A 395 5.90 -6.60 -5.19
C PRO A 395 7.06 -6.69 -4.19
N ASN A 396 7.34 -5.60 -3.49
CA ASN A 396 8.40 -5.48 -2.47
C ASN A 396 9.86 -5.41 -2.95
N THR A 397 10.19 -5.10 -4.19
CA THR A 397 11.53 -4.65 -4.50
C THR A 397 11.71 -3.22 -4.01
N VAL A 398 12.01 -3.08 -2.73
CA VAL A 398 12.64 -1.86 -2.23
C VAL A 398 14.00 -1.80 -2.91
N ASN A 399 14.18 -0.85 -3.80
CA ASN A 399 15.48 -0.60 -4.40
C ASN A 399 16.36 0.04 -3.31
N PRO A 400 17.37 -0.67 -2.75
CA PRO A 400 18.21 -0.12 -1.67
C PRO A 400 18.99 1.13 -2.11
N ALA A 401 19.08 1.38 -3.42
CA ALA A 401 19.75 2.54 -3.98
C ALA A 401 18.94 3.85 -3.88
N ALA A 402 17.66 3.81 -3.50
CA ALA A 402 16.85 5.02 -3.29
C ALA A 402 16.97 5.59 -1.87
N ILE A 403 17.74 4.95 -0.98
CA ILE A 403 17.95 5.37 0.42
C ILE A 403 19.24 6.20 0.58
N THR A 404 20.04 6.34 -0.46
CA THR A 404 21.23 7.17 -0.43
C THR A 404 21.02 8.45 -1.24
N LEU A 405 20.40 9.43 -0.57
CA LEU A 405 20.68 10.88 -0.81
C LEU A 405 20.09 11.69 0.36
#